data_2186b939968b35051047f1efe9de6f20
#
_entry.id   2186b939968b35051047f1efe9de6f20
#
_cell.length_a   1.000
_cell.length_b   1.000
_cell.length_c   1.000
_cell.angle_alpha   90.00
_cell.angle_beta   90.00
_cell.angle_gamma   90.00
#
_symmetry.space_group_name_H-M   'P 1'
#
loop_
_entity.id
_entity.type
_entity.pdbx_description
1 polymer ?
#
loop_
_entity_poly.entity_id
_entity_poly.type
_entity_poly.pdbx_seq_one_letter_code
_entity_poly.pdbx_strand_id
1 'polypeptide(L)'
;HDVDVEMLTAGEYKRTLTVFGENNDKAREKFQEDLENIHQLFKRFVSRYRPSLDIEAVATGEVWFGTEALDHKLADEVKTSDQYLSERVSEADVFELNYEQRKRLQDRLSGGMAKAADKLLLTWVSRLNNQRFW
;
A
#
# COMPACT_ATOMS: atom_id res chain seq x y z
N HIS A 1 20.35 29.29 -2.97
CA HIS A 1 21.22 28.14 -3.26
C HIS A 1 20.83 27.62 -4.63
N ASP A 2 21.69 27.89 -5.63
CA ASP A 2 21.54 27.30 -6.96
C ASP A 2 21.91 25.81 -6.85
N VAL A 3 20.95 24.95 -7.14
CA VAL A 3 21.16 23.50 -7.25
C VAL A 3 21.17 23.16 -8.72
N ASP A 4 22.35 22.83 -9.23
CA ASP A 4 22.51 22.36 -10.60
C ASP A 4 22.19 20.85 -10.64
N VAL A 5 21.26 20.43 -11.49
CA VAL A 5 20.80 19.05 -11.59
C VAL A 5 21.17 18.49 -12.95
N GLU A 6 22.19 17.63 -12.98
CA GLU A 6 22.56 16.89 -14.18
C GLU A 6 21.78 15.57 -14.26
N MET A 7 21.08 15.33 -15.36
CA MET A 7 20.25 14.17 -15.57
C MET A 7 20.83 13.26 -16.66
N LEU A 8 21.37 12.11 -16.25
CA LEU A 8 21.88 11.08 -17.17
C LEU A 8 20.82 10.00 -17.38
N THR A 9 20.26 9.93 -18.59
CA THR A 9 19.24 8.93 -18.93
C THR A 9 19.64 8.12 -20.17
N ALA A 10 19.37 6.82 -20.15
CA ALA A 10 19.49 5.95 -21.31
C ALA A 10 18.11 5.78 -21.97
N GLY A 11 17.90 6.45 -23.11
CA GLY A 11 16.64 6.47 -23.85
C GLY A 11 15.90 7.81 -23.71
N GLU A 12 15.36 8.27 -24.84
CA GLU A 12 14.75 9.61 -24.98
C GLU A 12 13.56 9.84 -24.04
N TYR A 13 12.77 8.79 -23.74
CA TYR A 13 11.55 8.88 -22.96
C TYR A 13 11.61 8.14 -21.61
N LYS A 14 12.81 7.80 -21.12
CA LYS A 14 12.94 7.10 -19.84
C LYS A 14 12.50 7.95 -18.65
N ARG A 15 12.61 9.26 -18.77
CA ARG A 15 12.04 10.24 -17.82
C ARG A 15 11.46 11.41 -18.63
N THR A 16 10.15 11.50 -18.65
CA THR A 16 9.43 12.54 -19.37
C THR A 16 9.24 13.78 -18.52
N LEU A 17 8.83 13.62 -17.24
CA LEU A 17 8.71 14.71 -16.28
C LEU A 17 9.55 14.45 -15.03
N THR A 18 10.16 15.50 -14.50
CA THR A 18 11.00 15.45 -13.30
C THR A 18 10.63 16.55 -12.31
N VAL A 19 10.85 16.29 -11.01
CA VAL A 19 10.67 17.27 -9.94
C VAL A 19 11.78 18.34 -10.00
N PHE A 20 12.99 17.92 -10.42
CA PHE A 20 14.16 18.77 -10.55
C PHE A 20 14.69 18.63 -11.99
N GLY A 21 14.81 19.72 -12.71
CA GLY A 21 15.26 19.77 -14.08
C GLY A 21 14.23 20.39 -15.05
N GLU A 22 14.65 20.64 -16.27
CA GLU A 22 13.80 21.25 -17.29
C GLU A 22 12.77 20.25 -17.82
N ASN A 23 11.51 20.65 -17.77
CA ASN A 23 10.39 19.95 -18.37
C ASN A 23 9.99 20.69 -19.66
N ASN A 24 10.32 20.15 -20.81
CA ASN A 24 9.96 20.72 -22.11
C ASN A 24 8.58 20.25 -22.59
N ASP A 25 8.02 20.93 -23.59
CA ASP A 25 6.68 20.64 -24.10
C ASP A 25 6.58 19.22 -24.69
N LYS A 26 7.60 18.75 -25.40
CA LYS A 26 7.66 17.39 -25.93
C LYS A 26 7.60 16.32 -24.84
N ALA A 27 8.25 16.55 -23.71
CA ALA A 27 8.20 15.66 -22.57
C ALA A 27 6.78 15.65 -21.92
N ARG A 28 6.12 16.81 -21.87
CA ARG A 28 4.73 16.92 -21.37
C ARG A 28 3.76 16.19 -22.26
N GLU A 29 3.85 16.38 -23.58
CA GLU A 29 3.01 15.69 -24.57
C GLU A 29 3.18 14.19 -24.45
N LYS A 30 4.42 13.69 -24.38
CA LYS A 30 4.71 12.26 -24.25
C LYS A 30 4.18 11.69 -22.93
N PHE A 31 4.32 12.40 -21.84
CA PHE A 31 3.78 11.97 -20.55
C PHE A 31 2.25 11.90 -20.57
N GLN A 32 1.59 12.87 -21.19
CA GLN A 32 0.13 12.88 -21.34
C GLN A 32 -0.36 11.71 -22.23
N GLU A 33 0.34 11.44 -23.33
CA GLU A 33 0.07 10.27 -24.18
C GLU A 33 0.18 8.96 -23.37
N ASP A 34 1.23 8.83 -22.58
CA ASP A 34 1.46 7.63 -21.76
C ASP A 34 0.37 7.48 -20.69
N LEU A 35 -0.07 8.56 -20.04
CA LEU A 35 -1.19 8.56 -19.11
C LEU A 35 -2.49 8.10 -19.78
N GLU A 36 -2.79 8.63 -20.97
CA GLU A 36 -3.99 8.23 -21.72
C GLU A 36 -3.92 6.75 -22.12
N ASN A 37 -2.78 6.28 -22.58
CA ASN A 37 -2.58 4.87 -22.91
C ASN A 37 -2.80 3.94 -21.70
N ILE A 38 -2.29 4.32 -20.53
CA ILE A 38 -2.49 3.58 -19.27
C ILE A 38 -3.97 3.62 -18.88
N HIS A 39 -4.62 4.77 -19.00
CA HIS A 39 -6.04 4.93 -18.71
C HIS A 39 -6.91 4.03 -19.60
N GLN A 40 -6.62 3.97 -20.90
CA GLN A 40 -7.31 3.08 -21.83
C GLN A 40 -7.06 1.60 -21.52
N LEU A 41 -5.84 1.23 -21.11
CA LEU A 41 -5.55 -0.13 -20.65
C LEU A 41 -6.37 -0.49 -19.41
N PHE A 42 -6.44 0.41 -18.44
CA PHE A 42 -7.24 0.25 -17.23
C PHE A 42 -8.72 0.07 -17.56
N LYS A 43 -9.30 0.95 -18.39
CA LYS A 43 -10.69 0.86 -18.81
C LYS A 43 -11.00 -0.49 -19.46
N ARG A 44 -10.15 -0.95 -20.38
CA ARG A 44 -10.31 -2.27 -21.03
C ARG A 44 -10.22 -3.42 -20.02
N PHE A 45 -9.31 -3.34 -19.06
CA PHE A 45 -9.18 -4.34 -18.02
C PHE A 45 -10.45 -4.43 -17.18
N VAL A 46 -10.94 -3.30 -16.68
CA VAL A 46 -12.15 -3.26 -15.85
C VAL A 46 -13.37 -3.74 -16.62
N SER A 47 -13.58 -3.28 -17.88
CA SER A 47 -14.70 -3.71 -18.70
C SER A 47 -14.70 -5.21 -18.98
N ARG A 48 -13.53 -5.81 -19.06
CA ARG A 48 -13.40 -7.28 -19.25
C ARG A 48 -13.89 -8.06 -18.03
N TYR A 49 -13.58 -7.59 -16.81
CA TYR A 49 -13.90 -8.31 -15.58
C TYR A 49 -15.20 -7.87 -14.92
N ARG A 50 -15.71 -6.70 -15.30
CA ARG A 50 -16.97 -6.16 -14.83
C ARG A 50 -17.80 -5.56 -15.97
N PRO A 51 -18.34 -6.41 -16.86
CA PRO A 51 -19.03 -5.96 -18.07
C PRO A 51 -20.34 -5.22 -17.79
N SER A 52 -20.89 -5.32 -16.60
CA SER A 52 -22.12 -4.59 -16.17
C SER A 52 -21.86 -3.13 -15.81
N LEU A 53 -20.57 -2.71 -15.72
CA LEU A 53 -20.17 -1.38 -15.35
C LEU A 53 -20.11 -0.46 -16.58
N ASP A 54 -20.70 0.72 -16.47
CA ASP A 54 -20.48 1.79 -17.44
C ASP A 54 -19.12 2.45 -17.15
N ILE A 55 -18.08 1.93 -17.81
CA ILE A 55 -16.70 2.35 -17.55
C ILE A 55 -16.47 3.82 -17.91
N GLU A 56 -17.18 4.36 -18.90
CA GLU A 56 -17.00 5.75 -19.31
C GLU A 56 -17.57 6.71 -18.25
N ALA A 57 -18.64 6.31 -17.59
CA ALA A 57 -19.25 7.10 -16.53
C ALA A 57 -18.44 7.11 -15.22
N VAL A 58 -17.63 6.05 -14.97
CA VAL A 58 -16.96 5.89 -13.67
C VAL A 58 -15.44 6.03 -13.72
N ALA A 59 -14.81 5.93 -14.89
CA ALA A 59 -13.35 6.06 -15.01
C ALA A 59 -12.91 7.51 -15.18
N THR A 60 -13.45 8.41 -14.36
CA THR A 60 -13.23 9.87 -14.41
C THR A 60 -12.20 10.35 -13.40
N GLY A 61 -11.79 9.50 -12.45
CA GLY A 61 -10.94 9.85 -11.32
C GLY A 61 -11.72 10.36 -10.10
N GLU A 62 -13.04 10.35 -10.16
CA GLU A 62 -13.88 10.63 -9.00
C GLU A 62 -13.90 9.48 -8.00
N VAL A 63 -14.33 9.78 -6.77
CA VAL A 63 -14.41 8.81 -5.66
C VAL A 63 -15.87 8.74 -5.20
N TRP A 64 -16.41 7.53 -5.12
CA TRP A 64 -17.75 7.27 -4.60
C TRP A 64 -17.69 6.48 -3.30
N PHE A 65 -18.55 6.82 -2.35
CA PHE A 65 -18.68 6.08 -1.11
C PHE A 65 -19.55 4.83 -1.28
N GLY A 66 -19.50 3.91 -0.32
CA GLY A 66 -20.07 2.58 -0.44
C GLY A 66 -21.48 2.49 -1.00
N THR A 67 -22.42 3.34 -0.57
CA THR A 67 -23.79 3.37 -1.08
C THR A 67 -23.88 3.87 -2.51
N GLU A 68 -23.15 4.94 -2.86
CA GLU A 68 -23.06 5.47 -4.22
C GLU A 68 -22.37 4.48 -5.17
N ALA A 69 -21.40 3.73 -4.66
CA ALA A 69 -20.70 2.70 -5.42
C ALA A 69 -21.65 1.57 -5.89
N LEU A 70 -22.73 1.28 -5.14
CA LEU A 70 -23.76 0.33 -5.56
C LEU A 70 -24.55 0.88 -6.77
N ASP A 71 -24.96 2.16 -6.73
CA ASP A 71 -25.72 2.79 -7.80
C ASP A 71 -24.94 2.81 -9.11
N HIS A 72 -23.63 3.05 -9.00
CA HIS A 72 -22.69 2.99 -10.12
C HIS A 72 -22.24 1.57 -10.50
N LYS A 73 -22.72 0.53 -9.81
CA LYS A 73 -22.31 -0.88 -10.01
C LYS A 73 -20.81 -1.14 -9.80
N LEU A 74 -20.14 -0.28 -9.03
CA LEU A 74 -18.74 -0.45 -8.63
C LEU A 74 -18.57 -1.52 -7.57
N ALA A 75 -19.59 -1.72 -6.74
CA ALA A 75 -19.68 -2.79 -5.74
C ALA A 75 -20.98 -3.59 -5.93
N ASP A 76 -21.02 -4.82 -5.45
CA ASP A 76 -22.20 -5.67 -5.50
C ASP A 76 -23.03 -5.55 -4.21
N GLU A 77 -22.34 -5.36 -3.08
CA GLU A 77 -22.94 -5.24 -1.76
C GLU A 77 -22.10 -4.30 -0.88
N VAL A 78 -22.74 -3.68 0.09
CA VAL A 78 -22.09 -2.94 1.18
C VAL A 78 -22.46 -3.60 2.50
N LYS A 79 -21.48 -4.25 3.11
CA LYS A 79 -21.64 -4.92 4.41
C LYS A 79 -20.32 -4.96 5.17
N THR A 80 -20.36 -5.21 6.47
CA THR A 80 -19.15 -5.43 7.27
C THR A 80 -18.56 -6.81 7.00
N SER A 81 -17.25 -6.98 7.28
CA SER A 81 -16.61 -8.31 7.19
C SER A 81 -17.28 -9.33 8.10
N ASP A 82 -17.67 -8.94 9.31
CA ASP A 82 -18.32 -9.82 10.27
C ASP A 82 -19.71 -10.27 9.79
N GLN A 83 -20.48 -9.35 9.21
CA GLN A 83 -21.77 -9.69 8.60
C GLN A 83 -21.58 -10.68 7.46
N TYR A 84 -20.64 -10.42 6.56
CA TYR A 84 -20.33 -11.31 5.43
C TYR A 84 -19.92 -12.71 5.90
N LEU A 85 -19.00 -12.78 6.87
CA LEU A 85 -18.56 -14.06 7.42
C LEU A 85 -19.69 -14.83 8.13
N SER A 86 -20.52 -14.12 8.92
CA SER A 86 -21.67 -14.71 9.61
C SER A 86 -22.69 -15.32 8.64
N GLU A 87 -22.94 -14.67 7.52
CA GLU A 87 -23.80 -15.21 6.46
C GLU A 87 -23.17 -16.45 5.81
N ARG A 88 -21.85 -16.44 5.57
CA ARG A 88 -21.14 -17.52 4.88
C ARG A 88 -20.93 -18.78 5.72
N VAL A 89 -20.79 -18.67 7.03
CA VAL A 89 -20.62 -19.82 7.95
C VAL A 89 -21.80 -20.82 7.84
N SER A 90 -22.99 -20.37 7.45
CA SER A 90 -24.14 -21.25 7.24
C SER A 90 -24.06 -22.08 5.94
N GLU A 91 -23.24 -21.65 4.97
CA GLU A 91 -23.17 -22.23 3.62
C GLU A 91 -21.83 -22.89 3.31
N ALA A 92 -20.75 -22.49 4.01
CA ALA A 92 -19.39 -22.92 3.72
C ALA A 92 -18.50 -22.92 4.97
N ASP A 93 -17.45 -23.73 4.94
CA ASP A 93 -16.40 -23.69 5.95
C ASP A 93 -15.54 -22.42 5.75
N VAL A 94 -15.36 -21.63 6.81
CA VAL A 94 -14.59 -20.40 6.81
C VAL A 94 -13.24 -20.62 7.49
N PHE A 95 -12.14 -20.32 6.79
CA PHE A 95 -10.78 -20.48 7.29
C PHE A 95 -10.07 -19.13 7.35
N GLU A 96 -9.40 -18.86 8.45
CA GLU A 96 -8.45 -17.75 8.55
C GLU A 96 -7.06 -18.22 8.16
N LEU A 97 -6.49 -17.61 7.12
CA LEU A 97 -5.13 -17.90 6.64
C LEU A 97 -4.16 -16.84 7.11
N ASN A 98 -3.32 -17.20 8.08
CA ASN A 98 -2.26 -16.34 8.59
C ASN A 98 -0.92 -16.74 7.98
N TYR A 99 -0.31 -15.83 7.20
CA TYR A 99 1.03 -16.03 6.70
C TYR A 99 2.06 -15.58 7.72
N GLU A 100 2.74 -16.53 8.36
CA GLU A 100 3.85 -16.26 9.26
C GLU A 100 5.19 -16.51 8.57
N GLN A 101 5.99 -15.45 8.40
CA GLN A 101 7.34 -15.60 7.92
C GLN A 101 8.20 -16.24 9.01
N ARG A 102 8.83 -17.39 8.72
CA ARG A 102 9.74 -18.05 9.67
C ARG A 102 10.91 -17.13 9.97
N LYS A 103 10.95 -16.59 11.17
CA LYS A 103 12.09 -15.79 11.65
C LYS A 103 13.33 -16.67 11.68
N ARG A 104 14.44 -16.18 11.10
CA ARG A 104 15.72 -16.86 11.15
C ARG A 104 16.15 -17.05 12.61
N LEU A 105 16.90 -18.11 12.89
CA LEU A 105 17.43 -18.39 14.24
C LEU A 105 18.17 -17.20 14.86
N GLN A 106 18.88 -16.43 14.02
CA GLN A 106 19.55 -15.19 14.43
C GLN A 106 18.59 -14.14 14.98
N ASP A 107 17.39 -13.95 14.36
CA ASP A 107 16.40 -12.97 14.80
C ASP A 107 15.71 -13.40 16.11
N ARG A 108 15.65 -14.72 16.35
CA ARG A 108 15.14 -15.27 17.62
C ARG A 108 16.13 -15.10 18.76
N LEU A 109 17.42 -15.26 18.49
CA LEU A 109 18.49 -15.12 19.48
C LEU A 109 18.74 -13.65 19.81
N SER A 110 18.78 -12.75 18.85
CA SER A 110 18.97 -11.31 19.07
C SER A 110 17.84 -10.69 19.88
N GLY A 111 16.57 -11.04 19.61
CA GLY A 111 15.43 -10.58 20.38
C GLY A 111 15.39 -11.10 21.82
N GLY A 112 15.87 -12.33 22.04
CA GLY A 112 16.00 -12.91 23.39
C GLY A 112 17.13 -12.29 24.20
N MET A 113 18.28 -12.05 23.59
CA MET A 113 19.42 -11.42 24.23
C MET A 113 19.17 -9.95 24.59
N ALA A 114 18.51 -9.18 23.73
CA ALA A 114 18.14 -7.80 24.04
C ALA A 114 17.21 -7.72 25.26
N LYS A 115 16.16 -8.55 25.30
CA LYS A 115 15.24 -8.63 26.46
C LYS A 115 15.94 -9.09 27.74
N ALA A 116 16.90 -10.02 27.66
CA ALA A 116 17.68 -10.47 28.79
C ALA A 116 18.64 -9.37 29.31
N ALA A 117 19.26 -8.62 28.40
CA ALA A 117 20.13 -7.49 28.75
C ALA A 117 19.33 -6.36 29.44
N ASP A 118 18.16 -6.00 28.89
CA ASP A 118 17.26 -5.01 29.50
C ASP A 118 16.82 -5.42 30.92
N LYS A 119 16.47 -6.70 31.10
CA LYS A 119 16.07 -7.22 32.41
C LYS A 119 17.22 -7.20 33.42
N LEU A 120 18.43 -7.50 33.00
CA LEU A 120 19.64 -7.42 33.80
C LEU A 120 19.94 -5.97 34.18
N LEU A 121 19.90 -5.04 33.23
CA LEU A 121 20.13 -3.61 33.49
C LEU A 121 19.11 -3.05 34.49
N LEU A 122 17.83 -3.34 34.28
CA LEU A 122 16.78 -2.90 35.24
C LEU A 122 16.98 -3.48 36.61
N THR A 123 17.41 -4.74 36.72
CA THR A 123 17.71 -5.38 38.03
C THR A 123 18.93 -4.76 38.70
N TRP A 124 19.95 -4.39 37.95
CA TRP A 124 21.14 -3.69 38.46
C TRP A 124 20.80 -2.27 38.96
N VAL A 125 20.04 -1.51 38.15
CA VAL A 125 19.61 -0.16 38.51
C VAL A 125 18.74 -0.19 39.79
N SER A 126 17.84 -1.14 39.90
CA SER A 126 17.00 -1.27 41.13
C SER A 126 17.82 -1.63 42.36
N ARG A 127 18.86 -2.47 42.24
CA ARG A 127 19.78 -2.80 43.34
C ARG A 127 20.62 -1.61 43.76
N LEU A 128 21.12 -0.81 42.80
CA LEU A 128 21.89 0.40 43.11
C LEU A 128 21.05 1.47 43.78
N ASN A 129 19.79 1.60 43.40
CA ASN A 129 18.87 2.57 44.01
C ASN A 129 18.47 2.16 45.44
N ASN A 130 18.38 0.85 45.69
CA ASN A 130 18.05 0.34 47.04
C ASN A 130 19.23 0.39 48.04
N GLN A 131 20.48 0.59 47.56
CA GLN A 131 21.66 0.74 48.42
C GLN A 131 21.92 2.19 48.87
N ARG A 132 21.13 3.17 48.41
CA ARG A 132 21.30 4.59 48.74
C ARG A 132 20.47 5.10 49.93
N PHE A 133 19.79 4.23 50.65
CA PHE A 133 19.05 4.56 51.88
C PHE A 133 19.56 3.76 53.06
N TRP A 134 20.76 4.14 53.58
CA TRP A 134 21.20 3.98 54.97
C TRP A 134 22.26 5.04 55.23
#